data_67679d3173dce717c2f58fc3b69cb3c5
#
_entry.id   67679d3173dce717c2f58fc3b69cb3c5
#
_cell.length_a   1.000
_cell.length_b   1.000
_cell.length_c   1.000
_cell.angle_alpha   90.00
_cell.angle_beta   90.00
_cell.angle_gamma   90.00
#
_symmetry.space_group_name_H-M   'P 1'
#
loop_
_entity.id
_entity.type
_entity.pdbx_description
1 polymer ?
#
loop_
_entity_poly.entity_id
_entity_poly.type
_entity_poly.pdbx_seq_one_letter_code
_entity_poly.pdbx_strand_id
1 'polypeptide(L)'
;MATHPLQSDERGFREPKLSVIPSGSFLMGSHCGQDNERPVHRVHLDSFCLAKTQVTNLDYSVFLAAVSAPPPPFWNDVRFSLPEQPVVGVSWFEALRYCQWLATVTRKIYRLPTEAEWEYAARGNVEGAAFPWGDSAPTAQPRYAHRWLTGPEIVGQSQPNPFGLFEMCENVHEWCGDWFDPDYYLNSPELNPQGPGSGERRASRGGSWRHHIKISRCAARSSIPPSFQYADYGFRVACSL
;
A
#
# COMPACT_ATOMS: atom_id res chain seq x y z
N MET A 1 -31.69 -9.15 -2.53
CA MET A 1 -30.40 -9.30 -1.84
C MET A 1 -30.17 -8.05 -1.02
N ALA A 2 -30.19 -8.17 0.30
CA ALA A 2 -30.17 -7.02 1.19
C ALA A 2 -28.73 -6.48 1.30
N THR A 3 -28.51 -5.29 0.81
CA THR A 3 -27.30 -4.51 1.06
C THR A 3 -27.30 -4.09 2.53
N HIS A 4 -26.41 -4.67 3.32
CA HIS A 4 -26.17 -4.16 4.69
C HIS A 4 -25.60 -2.74 4.58
N PRO A 5 -26.23 -1.74 5.22
CA PRO A 5 -25.64 -0.41 5.32
C PRO A 5 -24.35 -0.52 6.16
N LEU A 6 -23.29 0.14 5.67
CA LEU A 6 -22.02 0.29 6.37
C LEU A 6 -22.34 1.03 7.70
N GLN A 7 -22.09 0.37 8.83
CA GLN A 7 -22.21 1.00 10.15
C GLN A 7 -21.08 2.03 10.30
N SER A 8 -21.40 3.30 10.10
CA SER A 8 -20.59 4.38 10.66
C SER A 8 -20.93 4.49 12.15
N ASP A 9 -19.91 4.66 13.00
CA ASP A 9 -20.17 5.05 14.38
C ASP A 9 -20.71 6.50 14.43
N GLU A 10 -21.20 6.93 15.60
CA GLU A 10 -21.75 8.27 15.80
C GLU A 10 -20.78 9.41 15.46
N ARG A 11 -19.50 9.13 15.20
CA ARG A 11 -18.43 10.06 14.81
C ARG A 11 -18.20 10.14 13.30
N GLY A 12 -18.99 9.41 12.50
CA GLY A 12 -18.82 9.34 11.04
C GLY A 12 -17.56 8.56 10.59
N PHE A 13 -16.88 7.91 11.53
CA PHE A 13 -15.69 7.11 11.27
C PHE A 13 -16.06 5.73 10.70
N ARG A 14 -15.30 5.32 9.69
CA ARG A 14 -15.43 4.02 9.05
C ARG A 14 -14.12 3.23 9.25
N GLU A 15 -14.19 2.13 10.00
CA GLU A 15 -13.01 1.29 10.19
C GLU A 15 -12.62 0.62 8.86
N PRO A 16 -11.32 0.57 8.49
CA PRO A 16 -10.87 -0.07 7.26
C PRO A 16 -11.29 -1.54 7.20
N LYS A 17 -11.76 -1.99 6.03
CA LYS A 17 -11.97 -3.41 5.78
C LYS A 17 -10.62 -4.09 5.67
N LEU A 18 -10.36 -5.04 6.57
CA LEU A 18 -9.11 -5.77 6.62
C LEU A 18 -9.23 -7.16 5.98
N SER A 19 -8.13 -7.65 5.43
CA SER A 19 -7.91 -9.04 5.09
C SER A 19 -6.90 -9.63 6.07
N VAL A 20 -7.19 -10.80 6.62
CA VAL A 20 -6.21 -11.56 7.42
C VAL A 20 -5.23 -12.21 6.45
N ILE A 21 -3.96 -11.89 6.63
CA ILE A 21 -2.85 -12.47 5.87
C ILE A 21 -2.24 -13.55 6.77
N PRO A 22 -2.29 -14.83 6.36
CA PRO A 22 -1.77 -15.91 7.19
C PRO A 22 -0.25 -15.83 7.31
N SER A 23 0.29 -16.36 8.40
CA SER A 23 1.74 -16.58 8.53
C SER A 23 2.24 -17.51 7.42
N GLY A 24 3.46 -17.26 6.96
CA GLY A 24 4.04 -18.09 5.92
C GLY A 24 5.39 -17.60 5.44
N SER A 25 6.02 -18.41 4.59
CA SER A 25 7.29 -18.06 3.96
C SER A 25 7.11 -17.84 2.46
N PHE A 26 7.89 -16.93 1.91
CA PHE A 26 7.93 -16.67 0.48
C PHE A 26 9.34 -16.28 0.02
N LEU A 27 9.56 -16.26 -1.28
CA LEU A 27 10.77 -15.74 -1.89
C LEU A 27 10.55 -14.25 -2.23
N MET A 28 11.19 -13.38 -1.44
CA MET A 28 11.14 -11.92 -1.62
C MET A 28 12.16 -11.49 -2.66
N GLY A 29 11.76 -10.53 -3.52
CA GLY A 29 12.62 -10.01 -4.58
C GLY A 29 12.37 -10.62 -5.95
N SER A 30 13.24 -10.33 -6.91
CA SER A 30 13.12 -10.82 -8.30
C SER A 30 14.48 -10.92 -9.00
N HIS A 31 14.67 -11.97 -9.79
CA HIS A 31 15.82 -12.11 -10.68
C HIS A 31 15.69 -11.27 -11.97
N CYS A 32 14.47 -10.86 -12.31
CA CYS A 32 14.15 -10.16 -13.57
C CYS A 32 13.87 -8.67 -13.39
N GLY A 33 14.08 -8.13 -12.18
CA GLY A 33 13.81 -6.74 -11.83
C GLY A 33 15.05 -5.86 -11.79
N GLN A 34 14.96 -4.79 -10.99
CA GLN A 34 16.06 -3.88 -10.71
C GLN A 34 17.10 -4.56 -9.79
N ASP A 35 18.31 -4.00 -9.73
CA ASP A 35 19.38 -4.58 -8.89
C ASP A 35 19.02 -4.58 -7.40
N ASN A 36 18.27 -3.57 -6.94
CA ASN A 36 17.80 -3.48 -5.55
C ASN A 36 16.71 -4.51 -5.17
N GLU A 37 16.23 -5.29 -6.13
CA GLU A 37 15.32 -6.42 -5.90
C GLU A 37 16.08 -7.73 -5.65
N ARG A 38 17.42 -7.69 -5.58
CA ARG A 38 18.32 -8.84 -5.43
C ARG A 38 19.15 -8.77 -4.14
N PRO A 39 19.57 -9.92 -3.64
CA PRO A 39 19.24 -11.29 -4.07
C PRO A 39 17.78 -11.64 -3.75
N VAL A 40 17.21 -12.56 -4.51
CA VAL A 40 15.99 -13.24 -4.07
C VAL A 40 16.33 -14.07 -2.84
N HIS A 41 15.57 -13.88 -1.77
CA HIS A 41 15.85 -14.51 -0.48
C HIS A 41 14.57 -14.96 0.20
N ARG A 42 14.67 -15.93 1.10
CA ARG A 42 13.54 -16.43 1.86
C ARG A 42 13.19 -15.47 2.99
N VAL A 43 11.91 -15.18 3.12
CA VAL A 43 11.36 -14.42 4.24
C VAL A 43 10.20 -15.20 4.84
N HIS A 44 10.13 -15.22 6.16
CA HIS A 44 9.01 -15.73 6.94
C HIS A 44 8.31 -14.57 7.66
N LEU A 45 7.00 -14.52 7.57
CA LEU A 45 6.17 -13.52 8.23
C LEU A 45 5.17 -14.18 9.17
N ASP A 46 4.98 -13.58 10.33
CA ASP A 46 3.84 -13.88 11.19
C ASP A 46 2.55 -13.39 10.54
N SER A 47 1.41 -13.87 11.05
CA SER A 47 0.11 -13.42 10.57
C SER A 47 -0.15 -11.95 10.95
N PHE A 48 -0.75 -11.20 10.03
CA PHE A 48 -1.14 -9.82 10.22
C PHE A 48 -2.42 -9.51 9.45
N CYS A 49 -2.98 -8.33 9.65
CA CYS A 49 -4.07 -7.84 8.83
C CYS A 49 -3.59 -6.70 7.92
N LEU A 50 -4.11 -6.65 6.70
CA LEU A 50 -3.86 -5.57 5.75
C LEU A 50 -5.18 -5.00 5.23
N ALA A 51 -5.28 -3.69 5.10
CA ALA A 51 -6.45 -3.04 4.51
C ALA A 51 -6.63 -3.50 3.07
N LYS A 52 -7.89 -3.85 2.71
CA LYS A 52 -8.23 -4.37 1.38
C LYS A 52 -7.92 -3.37 0.27
N THR A 53 -8.01 -2.08 0.58
CA THR A 53 -7.77 -0.97 -0.34
C THR A 53 -6.83 0.05 0.29
N GLN A 54 -6.35 0.99 -0.51
CA GLN A 54 -5.68 2.20 -0.02
C GLN A 54 -6.66 3.04 0.85
N VAL A 55 -6.11 3.89 1.73
CA VAL A 55 -6.89 4.90 2.47
C VAL A 55 -7.46 5.89 1.47
N THR A 56 -8.77 6.13 1.56
CA THR A 56 -9.48 7.03 0.65
C THR A 56 -9.50 8.48 1.12
N ASN A 57 -9.84 9.41 0.23
CA ASN A 57 -10.07 10.81 0.60
C ASN A 57 -11.16 10.92 1.68
N LEU A 58 -12.21 10.11 1.59
CA LEU A 58 -13.28 10.08 2.59
C LEU A 58 -12.76 9.67 3.96
N ASP A 59 -12.00 8.57 4.05
CA ASP A 59 -11.42 8.11 5.31
C ASP A 59 -10.44 9.14 5.88
N TYR A 60 -9.63 9.75 5.00
CA TYR A 60 -8.64 10.75 5.41
C TYR A 60 -9.29 12.07 5.85
N SER A 61 -10.44 12.45 5.27
CA SER A 61 -11.17 13.66 5.67
C SER A 61 -11.65 13.62 7.13
N VAL A 62 -12.07 12.44 7.59
CA VAL A 62 -12.47 12.21 9.00
C VAL A 62 -11.29 12.41 9.94
N PHE A 63 -10.12 11.88 9.56
CA PHE A 63 -8.88 12.10 10.30
C PHE A 63 -8.51 13.59 10.36
N LEU A 64 -8.51 14.30 9.22
CA LEU A 64 -8.18 15.72 9.18
C LEU A 64 -9.10 16.54 10.10
N ALA A 65 -10.39 16.26 10.07
CA ALA A 65 -11.37 16.92 10.95
C ALA A 65 -11.09 16.60 12.44
N ALA A 66 -10.78 15.34 12.77
CA ALA A 66 -10.53 14.90 14.14
C ALA A 66 -9.28 15.54 14.77
N VAL A 67 -8.23 15.78 13.95
CA VAL A 67 -6.95 16.32 14.45
C VAL A 67 -6.74 17.80 14.08
N SER A 68 -7.72 18.44 13.47
CA SER A 68 -7.66 19.84 12.99
C SER A 68 -6.42 20.11 12.12
N ALA A 69 -6.08 19.16 11.23
CA ALA A 69 -4.94 19.30 10.32
C ALA A 69 -5.35 19.88 8.97
N PRO A 70 -4.49 20.62 8.28
CA PRO A 70 -4.74 21.07 6.92
C PRO A 70 -4.74 19.87 5.95
N PRO A 71 -5.48 19.94 4.84
CA PRO A 71 -5.46 18.91 3.82
C PRO A 71 -4.11 18.87 3.09
N PRO A 72 -3.71 17.70 2.54
CA PRO A 72 -2.49 17.58 1.76
C PRO A 72 -2.59 18.37 0.45
N PRO A 73 -1.45 18.60 -0.25
CA PRO A 73 -1.43 19.09 -1.62
C PRO A 73 -2.35 18.24 -2.51
N PHE A 74 -2.89 18.86 -3.55
CA PHE A 74 -3.81 18.26 -4.54
C PHE A 74 -5.22 17.92 -4.02
N TRP A 75 -5.57 18.20 -2.76
CA TRP A 75 -6.86 17.87 -2.14
C TRP A 75 -8.06 18.37 -2.94
N ASN A 76 -7.96 19.58 -3.53
CA ASN A 76 -9.01 20.21 -4.32
C ASN A 76 -8.83 20.04 -5.84
N ASP A 77 -7.83 19.27 -6.29
CA ASP A 77 -7.66 18.99 -7.70
C ASP A 77 -8.70 17.95 -8.13
N VAL A 78 -9.50 18.31 -9.14
CA VAL A 78 -10.61 17.48 -9.62
C VAL A 78 -10.20 16.07 -10.08
N ARG A 79 -8.92 15.88 -10.40
CA ARG A 79 -8.36 14.57 -10.79
C ARG A 79 -8.22 13.61 -9.60
N PHE A 80 -8.15 14.15 -8.36
CA PHE A 80 -7.76 13.39 -7.16
C PHE A 80 -8.75 13.55 -6.00
N SER A 81 -9.84 14.29 -6.18
CA SER A 81 -10.71 14.73 -5.09
C SER A 81 -12.00 13.92 -4.90
N LEU A 82 -12.19 12.83 -5.65
CA LEU A 82 -13.37 11.99 -5.42
C LEU A 82 -13.25 11.28 -4.06
N PRO A 83 -14.36 11.17 -3.29
CA PRO A 83 -14.32 10.59 -1.94
C PRO A 83 -13.70 9.19 -1.86
N GLU A 84 -13.99 8.34 -2.80
CA GLU A 84 -13.50 6.94 -2.83
C GLU A 84 -12.20 6.76 -3.64
N GLN A 85 -11.57 7.83 -4.13
CA GLN A 85 -10.19 7.74 -4.64
C GLN A 85 -9.21 7.64 -3.47
N PRO A 86 -8.03 6.99 -3.68
CA PRO A 86 -6.99 6.99 -2.68
C PRO A 86 -6.53 8.41 -2.38
N VAL A 87 -6.30 8.73 -1.12
CA VAL A 87 -5.67 10.00 -0.75
C VAL A 87 -4.27 10.06 -1.35
N VAL A 88 -3.92 11.20 -1.94
CA VAL A 88 -2.61 11.46 -2.55
C VAL A 88 -1.96 12.72 -1.97
N GLY A 89 -0.67 12.90 -2.22
CA GLY A 89 0.06 14.05 -1.71
C GLY A 89 0.33 13.96 -0.21
N VAL A 90 0.30 12.78 0.37
CA VAL A 90 0.61 12.55 1.78
C VAL A 90 2.08 12.17 1.94
N SER A 91 2.77 12.82 2.86
CA SER A 91 4.12 12.44 3.30
C SER A 91 4.06 11.16 4.14
N TRP A 92 5.22 10.51 4.33
CA TRP A 92 5.32 9.35 5.21
C TRP A 92 4.91 9.69 6.66
N PHE A 93 5.27 10.88 7.13
CA PHE A 93 4.91 11.33 8.48
C PHE A 93 3.40 11.50 8.67
N GLU A 94 2.71 12.01 7.65
CA GLU A 94 1.26 12.18 7.66
C GLU A 94 0.54 10.83 7.60
N ALA A 95 1.06 9.88 6.80
CA ALA A 95 0.56 8.51 6.76
C ALA A 95 0.72 7.81 8.13
N LEU A 96 1.87 8.00 8.78
CA LEU A 96 2.11 7.48 10.13
C LEU A 96 1.17 8.11 11.17
N ARG A 97 0.94 9.44 11.12
CA ARG A 97 -0.03 10.12 11.99
C ARG A 97 -1.44 9.57 11.82
N TYR A 98 -1.85 9.30 10.59
CA TYR A 98 -3.13 8.64 10.34
C TYR A 98 -3.21 7.27 11.03
N CYS A 99 -2.19 6.43 10.89
CA CYS A 99 -2.13 5.12 11.57
C CYS A 99 -2.22 5.28 13.10
N GLN A 100 -1.52 6.22 13.68
CA GLN A 100 -1.53 6.51 15.13
C GLN A 100 -2.91 6.98 15.61
N TRP A 101 -3.55 7.87 14.85
CA TRP A 101 -4.92 8.31 15.13
C TRP A 101 -5.89 7.12 15.06
N LEU A 102 -5.80 6.32 14.00
CA LEU A 102 -6.63 5.14 13.80
C LEU A 102 -6.46 4.14 14.94
N ALA A 103 -5.22 3.90 15.38
CA ALA A 103 -4.92 3.05 16.54
C ALA A 103 -5.57 3.59 17.82
N THR A 104 -5.55 4.89 18.03
CA THR A 104 -6.15 5.54 19.20
C THR A 104 -7.67 5.36 19.23
N VAL A 105 -8.34 5.60 18.09
CA VAL A 105 -9.82 5.56 18.04
C VAL A 105 -10.38 4.14 18.04
N THR A 106 -9.61 3.18 17.54
CA THR A 106 -10.04 1.76 17.45
C THR A 106 -9.51 0.90 18.59
N ARG A 107 -8.46 1.35 19.30
CA ARG A 107 -7.69 0.57 20.30
C ARG A 107 -7.04 -0.69 19.72
N LYS A 108 -6.70 -0.66 18.41
CA LYS A 108 -5.97 -1.71 17.69
C LYS A 108 -4.60 -1.20 17.28
N ILE A 109 -3.66 -2.08 16.96
CA ILE A 109 -2.31 -1.70 16.57
C ILE A 109 -2.26 -1.46 15.05
N TYR A 110 -2.75 -0.30 14.61
CA TYR A 110 -2.62 0.12 13.22
C TYR A 110 -1.26 0.76 12.94
N ARG A 111 -0.69 0.45 11.79
CA ARG A 111 0.62 0.90 11.34
C ARG A 111 0.71 0.87 9.81
N LEU A 112 1.79 1.36 9.24
CA LEU A 112 2.14 1.04 7.87
C LEU A 112 2.60 -0.43 7.78
N PRO A 113 2.38 -1.13 6.67
CA PRO A 113 2.96 -2.44 6.44
C PRO A 113 4.49 -2.32 6.34
N THR A 114 5.22 -3.39 6.69
CA THR A 114 6.62 -3.48 6.30
C THR A 114 6.72 -3.73 4.79
N GLU A 115 7.88 -3.48 4.21
CA GLU A 115 8.13 -3.75 2.80
C GLU A 115 7.93 -5.23 2.45
N ALA A 116 8.33 -6.12 3.36
CA ALA A 116 8.14 -7.56 3.21
C ALA A 116 6.67 -7.99 3.34
N GLU A 117 5.93 -7.45 4.30
CA GLU A 117 4.49 -7.70 4.43
C GLU A 117 3.74 -7.25 3.19
N TRP A 118 4.10 -6.09 2.64
CA TRP A 118 3.47 -5.57 1.44
C TRP A 118 3.69 -6.51 0.24
N GLU A 119 4.94 -6.97 0.00
CA GLU A 119 5.26 -7.87 -1.12
C GLU A 119 4.59 -9.24 -0.97
N TYR A 120 4.64 -9.82 0.23
CA TYR A 120 3.97 -11.09 0.52
C TYR A 120 2.47 -11.00 0.25
N ALA A 121 1.85 -9.94 0.75
CA ALA A 121 0.43 -9.70 0.55
C ALA A 121 0.09 -9.44 -0.93
N ALA A 122 0.93 -8.71 -1.67
CA ALA A 122 0.72 -8.45 -3.09
C ALA A 122 0.78 -9.73 -3.93
N ARG A 123 1.68 -10.64 -3.63
CA ARG A 123 1.79 -11.94 -4.31
C ARG A 123 0.61 -12.88 -4.06
N GLY A 124 -0.15 -12.67 -2.98
CA GLY A 124 -1.36 -13.45 -2.71
C GLY A 124 -1.09 -14.95 -2.56
N ASN A 125 0.06 -15.34 -2.00
CA ASN A 125 0.52 -16.73 -1.88
C ASN A 125 0.83 -17.42 -3.23
N VAL A 126 1.05 -16.68 -4.30
CA VAL A 126 1.53 -17.21 -5.58
C VAL A 126 3.02 -16.95 -5.68
N GLU A 127 3.82 -18.01 -5.49
CA GLU A 127 5.28 -17.89 -5.48
C GLU A 127 5.79 -17.38 -6.84
N GLY A 128 6.69 -16.39 -6.81
CA GLY A 128 7.32 -15.83 -7.99
C GLY A 128 6.43 -14.95 -8.87
N ALA A 129 5.13 -14.83 -8.58
CA ALA A 129 4.21 -14.04 -9.39
C ALA A 129 4.72 -12.60 -9.59
N ALA A 130 4.79 -12.17 -10.85
CA ALA A 130 5.20 -10.81 -11.19
C ALA A 130 4.17 -9.77 -10.76
N PHE A 131 2.89 -10.11 -10.81
CA PHE A 131 1.75 -9.24 -10.50
C PHE A 131 0.76 -9.94 -9.57
N PRO A 132 -0.13 -9.20 -8.90
CA PRO A 132 -1.16 -9.76 -8.00
C PRO A 132 -2.10 -10.78 -8.65
N TRP A 133 -2.21 -10.76 -9.97
CA TRP A 133 -3.01 -11.67 -10.81
C TRP A 133 -2.17 -12.76 -11.51
N GLY A 134 -0.87 -12.89 -11.20
CA GLY A 134 0.06 -13.83 -11.84
C GLY A 134 1.01 -13.15 -12.81
N ASP A 135 1.40 -13.86 -13.89
CA ASP A 135 2.45 -13.40 -14.82
C ASP A 135 1.91 -12.81 -16.13
N SER A 136 0.59 -12.78 -16.30
CA SER A 136 0.01 -12.18 -17.51
C SER A 136 0.31 -10.69 -17.60
N ALA A 137 0.62 -10.21 -18.81
CA ALA A 137 0.94 -8.81 -19.03
C ALA A 137 -0.19 -7.90 -18.53
N PRO A 138 0.11 -6.82 -17.82
CA PRO A 138 -0.91 -5.89 -17.31
C PRO A 138 -1.77 -5.26 -18.43
N THR A 139 -1.26 -5.16 -19.64
CA THR A 139 -2.05 -4.75 -20.82
C THR A 139 -3.23 -5.67 -21.11
N ALA A 140 -3.19 -6.91 -20.60
CA ALA A 140 -4.32 -7.84 -20.66
C ALA A 140 -5.40 -7.55 -19.59
N GLN A 141 -5.12 -6.67 -18.62
CA GLN A 141 -6.09 -6.30 -17.59
C GLN A 141 -7.00 -5.16 -18.11
N PRO A 142 -8.33 -5.31 -18.02
CA PRO A 142 -9.28 -4.44 -18.74
C PRO A 142 -9.15 -2.94 -18.42
N ARG A 143 -8.69 -2.59 -17.23
CA ARG A 143 -8.60 -1.21 -16.77
C ARG A 143 -7.18 -0.63 -16.79
N TYR A 144 -6.19 -1.44 -17.01
CA TYR A 144 -4.80 -1.02 -16.85
C TYR A 144 -4.36 0.06 -17.87
N ALA A 145 -4.85 -0.01 -19.10
CA ALA A 145 -4.45 0.88 -20.18
C ALA A 145 -4.99 2.31 -20.07
N HIS A 146 -6.05 2.53 -19.28
CA HIS A 146 -6.75 3.82 -19.22
C HIS A 146 -6.24 4.77 -18.11
N ARG A 147 -5.42 4.29 -17.19
CA ARG A 147 -4.96 5.03 -16.01
C ARG A 147 -4.04 6.20 -16.29
N TRP A 148 -3.22 6.08 -17.31
CA TRP A 148 -2.10 7.00 -17.58
C TRP A 148 -2.49 8.45 -17.82
N LEU A 149 -3.72 8.72 -18.10
CA LEU A 149 -4.16 10.04 -18.56
C LEU A 149 -5.04 10.77 -17.54
N THR A 150 -5.59 10.10 -16.55
CA THR A 150 -6.69 10.66 -15.74
C THR A 150 -6.44 10.70 -14.24
N GLY A 151 -5.41 10.05 -13.73
CA GLY A 151 -5.15 9.95 -12.29
C GLY A 151 -5.56 8.61 -11.69
N PRO A 152 -5.54 8.46 -10.37
CA PRO A 152 -5.96 7.25 -9.68
C PRO A 152 -7.45 7.02 -9.86
N GLU A 153 -7.86 5.75 -9.90
CA GLU A 153 -9.27 5.36 -9.90
C GLU A 153 -9.82 5.29 -8.47
N ILE A 154 -11.14 5.23 -8.33
CA ILE A 154 -11.76 4.88 -7.05
C ILE A 154 -11.34 3.47 -6.66
N VAL A 155 -11.13 3.23 -5.36
CA VAL A 155 -10.62 1.95 -4.85
C VAL A 155 -11.62 0.80 -5.02
N GLY A 156 -11.10 -0.44 -5.10
CA GLY A 156 -11.92 -1.65 -5.18
C GLY A 156 -12.49 -1.94 -6.56
N GLN A 157 -11.93 -1.35 -7.62
CA GLN A 157 -12.43 -1.53 -9.00
C GLN A 157 -11.70 -2.64 -9.77
N SER A 158 -10.49 -3.01 -9.35
CA SER A 158 -9.75 -4.12 -9.94
C SER A 158 -10.23 -5.47 -9.42
N GLN A 159 -9.75 -6.57 -10.03
CA GLN A 159 -9.92 -7.89 -9.45
C GLN A 159 -9.03 -8.03 -8.22
N PRO A 160 -9.53 -8.47 -7.07
CA PRO A 160 -8.70 -8.69 -5.90
C PRO A 160 -7.77 -9.89 -6.13
N ASN A 161 -6.60 -9.83 -5.48
CA ASN A 161 -5.71 -10.98 -5.45
C ASN A 161 -6.27 -12.12 -4.55
N PRO A 162 -5.62 -13.30 -4.46
CA PRO A 162 -6.10 -14.41 -3.64
C PRO A 162 -6.30 -14.09 -2.15
N PHE A 163 -5.65 -13.07 -1.61
CA PHE A 163 -5.89 -12.59 -0.24
C PHE A 163 -7.03 -11.56 -0.15
N GLY A 164 -7.72 -11.29 -1.26
CA GLY A 164 -8.83 -10.33 -1.31
C GLY A 164 -8.39 -8.86 -1.25
N LEU A 165 -7.16 -8.57 -1.65
CA LEU A 165 -6.58 -7.24 -1.70
C LEU A 165 -6.70 -6.64 -3.10
N PHE A 166 -7.09 -5.38 -3.17
CA PHE A 166 -7.29 -4.63 -4.40
C PHE A 166 -6.10 -3.71 -4.70
N GLU A 167 -5.86 -3.42 -5.96
CA GLU A 167 -4.92 -2.42 -6.48
C GLU A 167 -3.50 -2.52 -5.89
N MET A 168 -2.98 -3.72 -5.63
CA MET A 168 -1.65 -3.90 -5.02
C MET A 168 -0.49 -3.45 -5.93
N CYS A 169 -0.64 -3.48 -7.25
CA CYS A 169 0.40 -3.02 -8.18
C CYS A 169 -0.10 -1.90 -9.10
N GLU A 170 -0.94 -1.05 -8.57
CA GLU A 170 -1.62 -0.02 -9.33
C GLU A 170 -2.13 1.13 -8.45
N ASN A 171 -2.80 2.10 -9.07
CA ASN A 171 -3.43 3.23 -8.43
C ASN A 171 -2.40 4.24 -7.89
N VAL A 172 -1.85 4.02 -6.70
CA VAL A 172 -0.83 4.90 -6.11
C VAL A 172 0.32 4.10 -5.52
N HIS A 173 1.50 4.70 -5.47
CA HIS A 173 2.58 4.19 -4.62
C HIS A 173 2.13 4.18 -3.17
N GLU A 174 2.44 3.10 -2.46
CA GLU A 174 2.06 2.92 -1.07
C GLU A 174 3.28 2.99 -0.16
N TRP A 175 3.25 3.91 0.80
CA TRP A 175 4.27 4.01 1.83
C TRP A 175 4.36 2.72 2.66
N CYS A 176 5.59 2.27 2.90
CA CYS A 176 5.91 1.22 3.88
C CYS A 176 6.55 1.82 5.14
N GLY A 177 6.56 1.05 6.22
CA GLY A 177 7.17 1.45 7.49
C GLY A 177 8.69 1.57 7.44
N ASP A 178 9.32 0.82 6.54
CA ASP A 178 10.76 0.61 6.46
C ASP A 178 11.52 1.84 5.97
N TRP A 179 12.72 2.06 6.51
CA TRP A 179 13.74 2.78 5.79
C TRP A 179 14.17 2.00 4.55
N PHE A 180 14.57 2.70 3.51
CA PHE A 180 15.03 2.08 2.27
C PHE A 180 16.54 2.06 2.19
N ASP A 181 17.08 0.89 1.88
CA ASP A 181 18.45 0.67 1.48
C ASP A 181 18.44 -0.27 0.26
N PRO A 182 19.08 0.09 -0.87
CA PRO A 182 19.11 -0.74 -2.06
C PRO A 182 19.78 -2.10 -1.81
N ASP A 183 20.72 -2.16 -0.87
CA ASP A 183 21.51 -3.36 -0.57
C ASP A 183 20.97 -4.17 0.63
N TYR A 184 19.86 -3.74 1.22
CA TYR A 184 19.29 -4.39 2.41
C TYR A 184 19.06 -5.90 2.24
N TYR A 185 18.67 -6.35 1.04
CA TYR A 185 18.40 -7.77 0.78
C TYR A 185 19.62 -8.67 0.91
N LEU A 186 20.84 -8.13 0.81
CA LEU A 186 22.08 -8.88 1.05
C LEU A 186 22.19 -9.41 2.50
N ASN A 187 21.58 -8.71 3.45
CA ASN A 187 21.67 -8.98 4.89
C ASN A 187 20.30 -8.98 5.58
N SER A 188 19.21 -9.09 4.82
CA SER A 188 17.87 -9.14 5.39
C SER A 188 17.70 -10.34 6.31
N PRO A 189 17.19 -10.19 7.54
CA PRO A 189 16.81 -11.32 8.36
C PRO A 189 15.69 -12.12 7.70
N GLU A 190 15.70 -13.44 7.90
CA GLU A 190 14.64 -14.30 7.36
C GLU A 190 13.29 -14.06 8.06
N LEU A 191 13.30 -13.78 9.36
CA LEU A 191 12.08 -13.67 10.16
C LEU A 191 11.66 -12.20 10.32
N ASN A 192 10.45 -11.85 9.85
CA ASN A 192 9.79 -10.55 10.02
C ASN A 192 10.72 -9.34 9.75
N PRO A 193 11.38 -9.22 8.60
CA PRO A 193 12.28 -8.10 8.33
C PRO A 193 11.55 -6.76 8.41
N GLN A 194 12.21 -5.76 9.03
CA GLN A 194 11.68 -4.42 9.30
C GLN A 194 12.42 -3.31 8.53
N GLY A 195 13.26 -3.70 7.57
CA GLY A 195 14.17 -2.78 6.91
C GLY A 195 15.36 -2.37 7.79
N PRO A 196 16.24 -1.49 7.27
CA PRO A 196 17.37 -0.96 8.05
C PRO A 196 16.88 -0.09 9.21
N GLY A 197 17.71 0.01 10.28
CA GLY A 197 17.36 0.78 11.48
C GLY A 197 17.32 2.30 11.26
N SER A 198 17.91 2.79 10.17
CA SER A 198 17.94 4.21 9.81
C SER A 198 18.14 4.38 8.30
N GLY A 199 17.86 5.56 7.77
CA GLY A 199 18.03 5.88 6.36
C GLY A 199 17.60 7.30 6.03
N GLU A 200 17.75 7.69 4.78
CA GLU A 200 17.33 9.01 4.27
C GLU A 200 15.98 8.93 3.53
N ARG A 201 15.61 7.74 3.08
CA ARG A 201 14.42 7.49 2.26
C ARG A 201 13.58 6.39 2.86
N ARG A 202 12.26 6.50 2.69
CA ARG A 202 11.32 5.44 3.09
C ARG A 202 10.96 4.56 1.90
N ALA A 203 10.80 3.28 2.15
CA ALA A 203 10.34 2.33 1.14
C ALA A 203 8.91 2.65 0.72
N SER A 204 8.62 2.43 -0.56
CA SER A 204 7.27 2.48 -1.13
C SER A 204 7.13 1.41 -2.21
N ARG A 205 5.91 0.94 -2.42
CA ARG A 205 5.63 -0.19 -3.27
C ARG A 205 4.43 0.05 -4.20
N GLY A 206 4.25 -0.82 -5.18
CA GLY A 206 3.04 -0.94 -5.99
C GLY A 206 3.04 -0.15 -7.30
N GLY A 207 3.96 0.76 -7.51
CA GLY A 207 3.87 1.68 -8.65
C GLY A 207 2.65 2.60 -8.54
N SER A 208 2.30 3.28 -9.61
CA SER A 208 1.19 4.22 -9.59
C SER A 208 0.51 4.37 -10.95
N TRP A 209 -0.61 5.11 -10.95
CA TRP A 209 -1.38 5.43 -12.15
C TRP A 209 -0.55 6.06 -13.29
N ARG A 210 0.57 6.69 -13.00
CA ARG A 210 1.43 7.35 -14.00
C ARG A 210 2.74 6.61 -14.31
N HIS A 211 2.97 5.47 -13.70
CA HIS A 211 4.23 4.76 -13.87
C HIS A 211 4.14 3.64 -14.92
N HIS A 212 5.28 3.45 -15.60
CA HIS A 212 5.41 2.34 -16.53
C HIS A 212 5.32 1.01 -15.78
N ILE A 213 4.69 0.05 -16.42
CA ILE A 213 4.43 -1.29 -15.90
C ILE A 213 5.64 -1.99 -15.25
N LYS A 214 6.86 -1.71 -15.72
CA LYS A 214 8.07 -2.32 -15.17
C LYS A 214 8.28 -2.05 -13.69
N ILE A 215 7.72 -0.94 -13.17
CA ILE A 215 7.81 -0.57 -11.75
C ILE A 215 6.51 -0.81 -10.98
N SER A 216 5.54 -1.45 -11.63
CA SER A 216 4.26 -1.83 -11.02
C SER A 216 4.17 -3.34 -10.77
N ARG A 217 5.30 -3.99 -10.45
CA ARG A 217 5.38 -5.44 -10.11
C ARG A 217 5.39 -5.64 -8.60
N CYS A 218 4.99 -6.83 -8.16
CA CYS A 218 5.02 -7.19 -6.74
C CYS A 218 6.40 -6.97 -6.10
N ALA A 219 7.48 -7.35 -6.80
CA ALA A 219 8.85 -7.21 -6.32
C ALA A 219 9.45 -5.82 -6.53
N ALA A 220 8.84 -4.95 -7.34
CA ALA A 220 9.42 -3.65 -7.65
C ALA A 220 9.53 -2.77 -6.40
N ARG A 221 10.75 -2.30 -6.13
CA ARG A 221 11.08 -1.45 -4.99
C ARG A 221 11.20 0.01 -5.41
N SER A 222 10.65 0.89 -4.60
CA SER A 222 10.72 2.34 -4.78
C SER A 222 11.00 3.04 -3.47
N SER A 223 11.48 4.27 -3.52
CA SER A 223 11.71 5.07 -2.33
C SER A 223 11.77 6.55 -2.63
N ILE A 224 11.36 7.37 -1.69
CA ILE A 224 11.55 8.83 -1.71
C ILE A 224 11.83 9.34 -0.30
N PRO A 225 12.38 10.57 -0.13
CA PRO A 225 12.49 11.19 1.18
C PRO A 225 11.13 11.27 1.90
N PRO A 226 11.07 11.04 3.22
CA PRO A 226 9.81 10.90 3.96
C PRO A 226 8.94 12.16 4.01
N SER A 227 9.50 13.32 3.72
CA SER A 227 8.77 14.61 3.69
C SER A 227 8.15 14.93 2.33
N PHE A 228 8.43 14.14 1.29
CA PHE A 228 7.95 14.44 -0.07
C PHE A 228 6.46 14.07 -0.21
N GLN A 229 5.77 14.86 -1.01
CA GLN A 229 4.32 14.77 -1.25
C GLN A 229 4.06 14.83 -2.76
N TYR A 230 3.87 13.66 -3.38
CA TYR A 230 3.57 13.56 -4.80
C TYR A 230 2.12 13.12 -5.06
N ALA A 231 1.55 13.56 -6.17
CA ALA A 231 0.17 13.25 -6.57
C ALA A 231 -0.09 11.76 -6.88
N ASP A 232 0.92 10.94 -6.78
CA ASP A 232 0.86 9.49 -7.01
C ASP A 232 1.35 8.66 -5.81
N TYR A 233 1.47 9.30 -4.63
CA TYR A 233 1.83 8.65 -3.37
C TYR A 233 0.67 8.72 -2.38
N GLY A 234 0.26 7.55 -1.91
CA GLY A 234 -0.72 7.31 -0.88
C GLY A 234 -0.24 6.18 0.05
N PHE A 235 -1.15 5.47 0.70
CA PHE A 235 -0.81 4.36 1.59
C PHE A 235 -2.02 3.48 1.88
N ARG A 236 -1.76 2.28 2.36
CA ARG A 236 -2.74 1.44 3.06
C ARG A 236 -2.25 1.11 4.46
N VAL A 237 -3.15 0.72 5.34
CA VAL A 237 -2.80 0.39 6.72
C VAL A 237 -2.70 -1.11 6.93
N ALA A 238 -1.75 -1.52 7.76
CA ALA A 238 -1.68 -2.83 8.37
C ALA A 238 -2.18 -2.77 9.81
N CYS A 239 -2.60 -3.91 10.34
CA CYS A 239 -2.97 -4.07 11.74
C CYS A 239 -2.33 -5.35 12.29
N SER A 240 -1.65 -5.24 13.42
CA SER A 240 -1.13 -6.42 14.13
C SER A 240 -2.28 -7.20 14.78
N LEU A 241 -2.16 -8.52 14.80
CA LEU A 241 -3.11 -9.45 15.43
C LEU A 241 -2.80 -9.63 16.92
#